data_401ebda4277705bbbac729a0f3a0b247
#
_entry.id   401ebda4277705bbbac729a0f3a0b247
#
_cell.length_a   1.000
_cell.length_b   1.000
_cell.length_c   1.000
_cell.angle_alpha   90.00
_cell.angle_beta   90.00
_cell.angle_gamma   90.00
#
_symmetry.space_group_name_H-M   'P 1'
#
loop_
_entity.id
_entity.type
_entity.pdbx_description
1 polymer ?
#
loop_
_entity_poly.entity_id
_entity_poly.type
_entity_poly.pdbx_seq_one_letter_code
_entity_poly.pdbx_strand_id
1 'polypeptide(L)'
;LPATGTIDYRYISVPVPLTTDRWVKAAVVKPGNRRVVHHALVFEGGLVDLLLAGGGLGGFFAGYVPGLQQTFYPNGTGKLMHQGSQITFQMHYTATGQAETDQTEIGFYFHATPPPNEMLTKAASTISITIPAGAREYEREASFTPSTTRDVMLYEVNPHMHYRGKRMKFEALYPNGTTEVLLNVPQYDFNWQSQYRLAQPRRLPAGTVVRVSGAF
;
A
#
# COMPACT_ATOMS: atom_id res chain seq x y z
N LEU A 1 16.25 17.42 6.74
CA LEU A 1 14.85 17.74 6.99
C LEU A 1 14.78 19.00 7.84
N PRO A 2 13.85 19.93 7.56
CA PRO A 2 13.69 21.17 8.34
C PRO A 2 13.20 20.87 9.76
N ALA A 3 13.53 21.77 10.68
CA ALA A 3 13.15 21.66 12.09
C ALA A 3 11.64 21.80 12.31
N THR A 4 10.97 22.63 11.51
CA THR A 4 9.56 23.02 11.68
C THR A 4 8.86 23.12 10.34
N GLY A 5 7.54 23.19 10.35
CA GLY A 5 6.69 23.33 9.18
C GLY A 5 6.24 21.98 8.58
N THR A 6 5.46 22.06 7.52
CA THR A 6 5.02 20.90 6.76
C THR A 6 6.15 20.45 5.84
N ILE A 7 6.39 19.15 5.79
CA ILE A 7 7.36 18.54 4.88
C ILE A 7 6.58 17.80 3.80
N ASP A 8 6.74 18.25 2.56
CA ASP A 8 6.12 17.60 1.40
C ASP A 8 6.63 16.16 1.22
N TYR A 9 5.81 15.30 0.63
CA TYR A 9 6.21 13.94 0.27
C TYR A 9 7.47 13.96 -0.59
N ARG A 10 8.44 13.12 -0.26
CA ARG A 10 9.65 12.95 -1.03
C ARG A 10 9.63 11.62 -1.76
N TYR A 11 9.97 11.67 -3.04
CA TYR A 11 10.10 10.50 -3.91
C TYR A 11 11.56 10.31 -4.27
N ILE A 12 12.13 9.16 -3.91
CA ILE A 12 13.54 8.85 -4.10
C ILE A 12 13.63 7.53 -4.82
N SER A 13 14.08 7.56 -6.08
CA SER A 13 14.27 6.35 -6.89
C SER A 13 15.72 5.90 -6.83
N VAL A 14 15.93 4.61 -6.61
CA VAL A 14 17.25 3.99 -6.59
C VAL A 14 17.27 2.74 -7.48
N PRO A 15 18.37 2.48 -8.21
CA PRO A 15 18.47 1.28 -9.02
C PRO A 15 18.58 0.04 -8.13
N VAL A 16 18.01 -1.07 -8.59
CA VAL A 16 18.16 -2.37 -7.94
C VAL A 16 19.26 -3.14 -8.68
N PRO A 17 20.35 -3.55 -7.99
CA PRO A 17 21.50 -4.19 -8.63
C PRO A 17 21.26 -5.69 -8.90
N LEU A 18 20.11 -6.02 -9.49
CA LEU A 18 19.79 -7.40 -9.90
C LEU A 18 20.23 -7.64 -11.36
N THR A 19 20.93 -8.73 -11.56
CA THR A 19 21.37 -9.20 -12.88
C THR A 19 20.40 -10.19 -13.52
N THR A 20 19.41 -10.66 -12.77
CA THR A 20 18.32 -11.55 -13.20
C THR A 20 17.06 -11.24 -12.43
N ASP A 21 15.91 -11.58 -12.99
CA ASP A 21 14.63 -11.50 -12.27
C ASP A 21 14.66 -12.35 -11.00
N ARG A 22 14.12 -11.83 -9.92
CA ARG A 22 14.09 -12.51 -8.62
C ARG A 22 12.71 -12.44 -7.98
N TRP A 23 12.32 -13.53 -7.35
CA TRP A 23 11.08 -13.62 -6.60
C TRP A 23 11.30 -13.22 -5.14
N VAL A 24 10.70 -12.12 -4.73
CA VAL A 24 10.75 -11.62 -3.36
C VAL A 24 9.71 -12.35 -2.51
N LYS A 25 10.14 -12.93 -1.38
CA LYS A 25 9.28 -13.58 -0.39
C LYS A 25 8.96 -12.72 0.83
N ALA A 26 9.81 -11.73 1.10
CA ALA A 26 9.62 -10.76 2.17
C ALA A 26 10.44 -9.51 1.90
N ALA A 27 9.98 -8.39 2.43
CA ALA A 27 10.70 -7.12 2.43
C ALA A 27 10.64 -6.46 3.82
N VAL A 28 11.72 -5.77 4.18
CA VAL A 28 11.84 -5.04 5.45
C VAL A 28 12.26 -3.62 5.14
N VAL A 29 11.41 -2.65 5.47
CA VAL A 29 11.75 -1.23 5.41
C VAL A 29 12.24 -0.80 6.79
N LYS A 30 13.46 -0.28 6.85
CA LYS A 30 14.12 0.14 8.08
C LYS A 30 14.38 1.63 8.03
N PRO A 31 13.57 2.46 8.72
CA PRO A 31 13.86 3.88 8.85
C PRO A 31 15.23 4.13 9.50
N GLY A 32 15.98 5.03 8.92
CA GLY A 32 17.22 5.52 9.54
C GLY A 32 16.94 6.36 10.78
N ASN A 33 15.88 7.18 10.69
CA ASN A 33 15.47 8.04 11.79
C ASN A 33 13.95 7.95 12.05
N ARG A 34 13.57 7.12 13.04
CA ARG A 34 12.17 6.90 13.42
C ARG A 34 11.48 8.11 14.06
N ARG A 35 12.23 9.15 14.42
CA ARG A 35 11.66 10.37 14.99
C ARG A 35 10.94 11.21 13.94
N VAL A 36 11.43 11.15 12.71
CA VAL A 36 10.95 11.98 11.60
C VAL A 36 10.23 11.19 10.53
N VAL A 37 10.50 9.89 10.36
CA VAL A 37 9.81 9.04 9.38
C VAL A 37 8.45 8.64 9.92
N HIS A 38 7.39 9.27 9.40
CA HIS A 38 6.01 8.90 9.71
C HIS A 38 5.61 7.61 8.99
N HIS A 39 5.82 7.54 7.67
CA HIS A 39 5.72 6.30 6.91
C HIS A 39 6.60 6.34 5.67
N ALA A 40 6.91 5.17 5.16
CA ALA A 40 7.58 4.96 3.89
C ALA A 40 6.84 3.89 3.09
N LEU A 41 6.52 4.19 1.82
CA LEU A 41 6.01 3.19 0.89
C LEU A 41 7.08 2.94 -0.17
N VAL A 42 7.24 1.69 -0.58
CA VAL A 42 8.24 1.29 -1.56
C VAL A 42 7.57 0.59 -2.73
N PHE A 43 7.90 1.07 -3.93
CA PHE A 43 7.32 0.61 -5.19
C PHE A 43 8.43 0.13 -6.12
N GLU A 44 8.15 -0.88 -6.93
CA GLU A 44 8.96 -1.18 -8.11
C GLU A 44 8.59 -0.21 -9.23
N GLY A 45 9.60 0.25 -9.96
CA GLY A 45 9.51 1.26 -11.01
C GLY A 45 10.02 2.63 -10.56
N GLY A 46 10.27 3.50 -11.56
CA GLY A 46 10.66 4.87 -11.35
C GLY A 46 9.48 5.76 -10.96
N LEU A 47 9.77 7.01 -10.64
CA LEU A 47 8.74 8.02 -10.31
C LEU A 47 7.72 8.21 -11.45
N VAL A 48 8.17 8.12 -12.69
CA VAL A 48 7.29 8.27 -13.87
C VAL A 48 6.30 7.12 -13.94
N ASP A 49 6.74 5.88 -13.67
CA ASP A 49 5.87 4.70 -13.66
C ASP A 49 4.81 4.82 -12.57
N LEU A 50 5.20 5.30 -11.39
CA LEU A 50 4.30 5.55 -10.27
C LEU A 50 3.24 6.61 -10.61
N LEU A 51 3.62 7.69 -11.28
CA LEU A 51 2.72 8.77 -11.69
C LEU A 51 1.77 8.31 -12.81
N LEU A 52 2.27 7.58 -13.81
CA LEU A 52 1.48 7.04 -14.92
C LEU A 52 0.48 5.98 -14.46
N ALA A 53 0.78 5.25 -13.41
CA ALA A 53 -0.15 4.33 -12.77
C ALA A 53 -1.33 5.03 -12.04
N GLY A 54 -1.49 6.34 -12.25
CA GLY A 54 -2.59 7.13 -11.69
C GLY A 54 -2.49 7.32 -10.17
N GLY A 55 -1.28 7.31 -9.62
CA GLY A 55 -1.06 7.34 -8.17
C GLY A 55 -1.50 6.05 -7.47
N GLY A 56 -1.86 5.03 -8.26
CA GLY A 56 -2.25 3.71 -7.75
C GLY A 56 -1.05 2.98 -7.17
N LEU A 57 -1.32 1.98 -6.31
CA LEU A 57 -0.30 1.15 -5.68
C LEU A 57 0.26 0.07 -6.63
N GLY A 58 0.23 0.30 -7.96
CA GLY A 58 0.92 -0.55 -8.92
C GLY A 58 2.41 -0.60 -8.59
N GLY A 59 2.99 -1.81 -8.56
CA GLY A 59 4.38 -1.98 -8.16
C GLY A 59 4.65 -1.88 -6.65
N PHE A 60 3.64 -1.65 -5.79
CA PHE A 60 3.86 -1.61 -4.33
C PHE A 60 4.50 -2.91 -3.84
N PHE A 61 5.64 -2.80 -3.17
CA PHE A 61 6.37 -3.93 -2.59
C PHE A 61 6.18 -4.03 -1.09
N ALA A 62 6.43 -2.98 -0.38
CA ALA A 62 6.42 -2.97 1.06
C ALA A 62 6.20 -1.56 1.61
N GLY A 63 5.87 -1.47 2.89
CA GLY A 63 5.78 -0.19 3.58
C GLY A 63 6.29 -0.28 4.99
N TYR A 64 6.60 0.87 5.54
CA TYR A 64 6.81 1.10 6.95
C TYR A 64 5.76 2.08 7.46
N VAL A 65 5.11 1.72 8.53
CA VAL A 65 4.34 2.61 9.41
C VAL A 65 4.75 2.31 10.85
N PRO A 66 4.59 3.22 11.81
CA PRO A 66 4.84 2.92 13.21
C PRO A 66 4.10 1.64 13.64
N GLY A 67 4.85 0.66 14.17
CA GLY A 67 4.32 -0.64 14.54
C GLY A 67 4.42 -1.75 13.46
N LEU A 68 4.61 -1.40 12.18
CA LEU A 68 4.82 -2.35 11.07
C LEU A 68 6.17 -2.13 10.43
N GLN A 69 7.04 -3.14 10.44
CA GLN A 69 8.39 -3.05 9.87
C GLN A 69 8.66 -4.06 8.76
N GLN A 70 7.87 -5.12 8.69
CA GLN A 70 8.15 -6.27 7.84
C GLN A 70 6.91 -6.66 7.05
N THR A 71 7.10 -6.91 5.77
CA THR A 71 6.09 -7.48 4.89
C THR A 71 6.51 -8.89 4.52
N PHE A 72 5.81 -9.89 5.05
CA PHE A 72 5.96 -11.29 4.65
C PHE A 72 4.82 -11.66 3.72
N TYR A 73 5.15 -12.11 2.52
CA TYR A 73 4.13 -12.65 1.62
C TYR A 73 3.68 -14.04 2.09
N PRO A 74 2.42 -14.42 1.85
CA PRO A 74 1.91 -15.73 2.24
C PRO A 74 2.74 -16.87 1.66
N ASN A 75 2.78 -18.01 2.36
CA ASN A 75 3.48 -19.20 1.88
C ASN A 75 3.02 -19.58 0.47
N GLY A 76 3.96 -19.95 -0.38
CA GLY A 76 3.70 -20.27 -1.78
C GLY A 76 3.40 -19.06 -2.67
N THR A 77 3.65 -17.85 -2.19
CA THR A 77 3.51 -16.61 -2.99
C THR A 77 4.81 -15.80 -2.98
N GLY A 78 4.96 -14.92 -3.95
CA GLY A 78 6.04 -13.95 -4.02
C GLY A 78 5.73 -12.85 -5.00
N LYS A 79 6.43 -11.74 -4.90
CA LYS A 79 6.41 -10.68 -5.93
C LYS A 79 7.62 -10.80 -6.83
N LEU A 80 7.39 -10.70 -8.13
CA LEU A 80 8.48 -10.64 -9.09
C LEU A 80 9.15 -9.26 -9.02
N MET A 81 10.46 -9.25 -8.96
CA MET A 81 11.30 -8.06 -9.09
C MET A 81 12.19 -8.25 -10.32
N HIS A 82 12.07 -7.35 -11.27
CA HIS A 82 12.74 -7.47 -12.55
C HIS A 82 14.20 -7.04 -12.48
N GLN A 83 15.05 -7.67 -13.29
CA GLN A 83 16.43 -7.23 -13.45
C GLN A 83 16.47 -5.79 -13.96
N GLY A 84 17.43 -5.01 -13.46
CA GLY A 84 17.62 -3.63 -13.87
C GLY A 84 16.48 -2.68 -13.50
N SER A 85 15.51 -3.14 -12.70
CA SER A 85 14.44 -2.28 -12.21
C SER A 85 14.95 -1.21 -11.23
N GLN A 86 14.11 -0.23 -10.98
CA GLN A 86 14.30 0.74 -9.91
C GLN A 86 13.29 0.48 -8.81
N ILE A 87 13.59 0.91 -7.61
CA ILE A 87 12.61 1.06 -6.53
C ILE A 87 12.46 2.53 -6.18
N THR A 88 11.24 2.95 -5.96
CA THR A 88 10.93 4.33 -5.54
C THR A 88 10.38 4.31 -4.12
N PHE A 89 11.05 5.04 -3.25
CA PHE A 89 10.55 5.34 -1.91
C PHE A 89 9.64 6.57 -1.97
N GLN A 90 8.44 6.44 -1.48
CA GLN A 90 7.59 7.58 -1.13
C GLN A 90 7.70 7.79 0.37
N MET A 91 8.35 8.88 0.76
CA MET A 91 8.66 9.17 2.16
C MET A 91 7.75 10.28 2.68
N HIS A 92 7.09 10.00 3.80
CA HIS A 92 6.37 11.00 4.58
C HIS A 92 7.13 11.27 5.87
N TYR A 93 7.50 12.54 6.07
CA TYR A 93 8.26 13.01 7.23
C TYR A 93 7.44 13.96 8.08
N THR A 94 7.71 13.94 9.39
CA THR A 94 7.19 14.94 10.34
C THR A 94 8.33 15.72 10.96
N ALA A 95 8.16 17.03 11.10
CA ALA A 95 9.15 17.90 11.77
C ALA A 95 9.12 17.66 13.28
N THR A 96 10.29 17.71 13.93
CA THR A 96 10.48 17.40 15.36
C THR A 96 10.93 18.57 16.20
N GLY A 97 10.97 19.78 15.65
CA GLY A 97 11.51 20.97 16.31
C GLY A 97 13.04 21.13 16.14
N GLN A 98 13.71 20.17 15.50
CA GLN A 98 15.13 20.19 15.20
C GLN A 98 15.39 19.78 13.77
N ALA A 99 16.48 20.27 13.15
CA ALA A 99 16.92 19.79 11.85
C ALA A 99 17.43 18.36 11.98
N GLU A 100 16.93 17.48 11.12
CA GLU A 100 17.22 16.03 11.18
C GLU A 100 17.66 15.50 9.82
N THR A 101 18.31 14.36 9.85
CA THR A 101 18.64 13.57 8.66
C THR A 101 17.98 12.20 8.76
N ASP A 102 17.76 11.57 7.59
CA ASP A 102 17.27 10.20 7.51
C ASP A 102 17.99 9.45 6.39
N GLN A 103 18.23 8.17 6.64
CA GLN A 103 18.75 7.22 5.66
C GLN A 103 17.95 5.93 5.81
N THR A 104 16.75 5.92 5.26
CA THR A 104 15.88 4.75 5.23
C THR A 104 16.42 3.70 4.25
N GLU A 105 16.41 2.45 4.67
CA GLU A 105 16.88 1.29 3.92
C GLU A 105 15.73 0.31 3.66
N ILE A 106 15.87 -0.51 2.60
CA ILE A 106 15.01 -1.68 2.37
C ILE A 106 15.88 -2.92 2.15
N GLY A 107 15.51 -4.02 2.82
CA GLY A 107 16.06 -5.34 2.60
C GLY A 107 15.05 -6.25 1.93
N PHE A 108 15.49 -7.01 0.93
CA PHE A 108 14.66 -8.02 0.26
C PHE A 108 15.16 -9.42 0.57
N TYR A 109 14.23 -10.32 0.86
CA TYR A 109 14.48 -11.74 0.98
C TYR A 109 13.90 -12.44 -0.25
N PHE A 110 14.72 -13.23 -0.92
CA PHE A 110 14.35 -13.88 -2.17
C PHE A 110 14.03 -15.35 -1.98
N HIS A 111 13.16 -15.86 -2.84
CA HIS A 111 12.97 -17.28 -3.03
C HIS A 111 14.18 -17.88 -3.76
N ALA A 112 14.53 -19.12 -3.44
CA ALA A 112 15.54 -19.89 -4.17
C ALA A 112 15.02 -20.34 -5.54
N THR A 113 13.72 -20.64 -5.63
CA THR A 113 13.01 -21.04 -6.85
C THR A 113 11.71 -20.23 -6.97
N PRO A 114 11.17 -20.03 -8.18
CA PRO A 114 9.90 -19.34 -8.36
C PRO A 114 8.78 -19.96 -7.51
N PRO A 115 7.99 -19.15 -6.79
CA PRO A 115 6.83 -19.66 -6.06
C PRO A 115 5.69 -20.02 -7.03
N PRO A 116 4.74 -20.89 -6.63
CA PRO A 116 3.63 -21.27 -7.48
C PRO A 116 2.65 -20.14 -7.80
N ASN A 117 2.60 -19.09 -6.97
CA ASN A 117 1.66 -17.98 -7.16
C ASN A 117 2.35 -16.63 -7.04
N GLU A 118 1.94 -15.71 -7.89
CA GLU A 118 2.35 -14.31 -7.81
C GLU A 118 1.45 -13.53 -6.86
N MET A 119 2.08 -12.73 -5.97
CA MET A 119 1.38 -11.79 -5.11
C MET A 119 1.32 -10.42 -5.76
N LEU A 120 0.12 -9.93 -6.00
CA LEU A 120 -0.12 -8.61 -6.57
C LEU A 120 -0.77 -7.68 -5.54
N THR A 121 -0.45 -6.41 -5.62
CA THR A 121 -1.17 -5.36 -4.90
C THR A 121 -2.02 -4.59 -5.91
N LYS A 122 -3.29 -4.40 -5.56
CA LYS A 122 -4.24 -3.60 -6.34
C LYS A 122 -4.84 -2.53 -5.43
N ALA A 123 -5.18 -1.39 -6.00
CA ALA A 123 -5.77 -0.29 -5.25
C ALA A 123 -7.16 0.06 -5.78
N ALA A 124 -8.08 0.30 -4.86
CA ALA A 124 -9.24 1.13 -5.10
C ALA A 124 -8.94 2.50 -4.50
N SER A 125 -8.72 3.50 -5.32
CA SER A 125 -8.32 4.82 -4.84
C SER A 125 -9.05 5.93 -5.58
N THR A 126 -9.25 7.05 -4.89
CA THR A 126 -9.62 8.32 -5.49
C THR A 126 -8.74 9.41 -4.91
N ILE A 127 -8.11 10.18 -5.78
CA ILE A 127 -7.25 11.32 -5.42
C ILE A 127 -7.99 12.66 -5.57
N SER A 128 -9.11 12.66 -6.30
CA SER A 128 -9.93 13.86 -6.51
C SER A 128 -10.98 13.96 -5.39
N ILE A 129 -10.55 14.43 -4.23
CA ILE A 129 -11.41 14.61 -3.08
C ILE A 129 -11.47 16.10 -2.75
N THR A 130 -12.68 16.69 -2.89
CA THR A 130 -12.95 18.04 -2.42
C THR A 130 -14.01 17.94 -1.32
N ILE A 131 -13.58 18.06 -0.07
CA ILE A 131 -14.49 18.00 1.08
C ILE A 131 -15.09 19.41 1.26
N PRO A 132 -16.44 19.57 1.17
CA PRO A 132 -17.05 20.88 1.39
C PRO A 132 -16.75 21.41 2.78
N ALA A 133 -16.60 22.73 2.90
CA ALA A 133 -16.40 23.39 4.19
C ALA A 133 -17.60 23.11 5.12
N GLY A 134 -17.33 22.70 6.35
CA GLY A 134 -18.35 22.36 7.34
C GLY A 134 -19.05 21.02 7.16
N ALA A 135 -18.71 20.24 6.13
CA ALA A 135 -19.25 18.89 5.98
C ALA A 135 -18.84 18.02 7.17
N ARG A 136 -19.83 17.37 7.80
CA ARG A 136 -19.61 16.46 8.94
C ARG A 136 -19.43 15.01 8.50
N GLU A 137 -20.10 14.65 7.42
CA GLU A 137 -20.07 13.34 6.80
C GLU A 137 -20.00 13.53 5.28
N TYR A 138 -18.83 13.31 4.70
CA TYR A 138 -18.61 13.41 3.27
C TYR A 138 -18.10 12.08 2.76
N GLU A 139 -18.97 11.33 2.09
CA GLU A 139 -18.66 10.00 1.62
C GLU A 139 -18.04 10.00 0.22
N ARG A 140 -17.13 9.10 0.00
CA ARG A 140 -16.55 8.76 -1.30
C ARG A 140 -16.42 7.26 -1.46
N GLU A 141 -16.56 6.82 -2.68
CA GLU A 141 -16.37 5.43 -3.03
C GLU A 141 -15.34 5.30 -4.16
N ALA A 142 -14.65 4.18 -4.14
CA ALA A 142 -13.80 3.70 -5.22
C ALA A 142 -13.98 2.20 -5.35
N SER A 143 -13.74 1.66 -6.54
CA SER A 143 -13.82 0.23 -6.76
C SER A 143 -12.80 -0.24 -7.79
N PHE A 144 -12.50 -1.53 -7.76
CA PHE A 144 -11.74 -2.19 -8.80
C PHE A 144 -12.14 -3.66 -8.90
N THR A 145 -11.87 -4.26 -10.06
CA THR A 145 -12.07 -5.70 -10.28
C THR A 145 -10.68 -6.37 -10.27
N PRO A 146 -10.39 -7.22 -9.29
CA PRO A 146 -9.07 -7.89 -9.20
C PRO A 146 -8.72 -8.69 -10.44
N SER A 147 -9.69 -9.41 -11.00
CA SER A 147 -9.57 -10.14 -12.25
C SER A 147 -10.95 -10.37 -12.86
N THR A 148 -11.06 -10.26 -14.18
CA THR A 148 -12.26 -10.58 -14.95
C THR A 148 -12.25 -12.00 -15.54
N THR A 149 -11.09 -12.66 -15.55
CA THR A 149 -10.87 -13.92 -16.28
C THR A 149 -10.51 -15.11 -15.40
N ARG A 150 -10.08 -14.87 -14.16
CA ARG A 150 -9.68 -15.92 -13.23
C ARG A 150 -10.02 -15.55 -11.79
N ASP A 151 -10.21 -16.56 -10.97
CA ASP A 151 -10.34 -16.38 -9.52
C ASP A 151 -9.01 -15.92 -8.92
N VAL A 152 -9.11 -15.12 -7.87
CA VAL A 152 -7.94 -14.68 -7.10
C VAL A 152 -8.16 -14.91 -5.62
N MET A 153 -7.08 -15.01 -4.87
CA MET A 153 -7.12 -15.10 -3.41
C MET A 153 -6.76 -13.74 -2.82
N LEU A 154 -7.64 -13.18 -2.02
CA LEU A 154 -7.38 -11.99 -1.21
C LEU A 154 -6.80 -12.41 0.13
N TYR A 155 -5.63 -11.88 0.47
CA TYR A 155 -4.94 -12.18 1.72
C TYR A 155 -5.02 -11.05 2.74
N GLU A 156 -5.00 -9.82 2.27
CA GLU A 156 -4.96 -8.64 3.13
C GLU A 156 -5.58 -7.43 2.47
N VAL A 157 -6.04 -6.50 3.28
CA VAL A 157 -6.52 -5.18 2.88
C VAL A 157 -5.81 -4.10 3.71
N ASN A 158 -5.53 -2.97 3.09
CA ASN A 158 -4.90 -1.84 3.74
C ASN A 158 -5.78 -0.59 3.61
N PRO A 159 -6.54 -0.22 4.65
CA PRO A 159 -7.28 1.03 4.66
C PRO A 159 -6.31 2.20 4.80
N HIS A 160 -6.36 3.13 3.84
CA HIS A 160 -5.54 4.35 3.88
C HIS A 160 -6.40 5.56 3.60
N MET A 161 -6.43 6.47 4.55
CA MET A 161 -7.02 7.81 4.44
C MET A 161 -6.05 8.83 5.01
N HIS A 162 -6.25 10.10 4.66
CA HIS A 162 -5.49 11.19 5.25
C HIS A 162 -6.16 11.69 6.54
N TYR A 163 -5.62 12.74 7.14
CA TYR A 163 -5.99 13.29 8.44
C TYR A 163 -7.50 13.49 8.68
N ARG A 164 -8.28 13.76 7.64
CA ARG A 164 -9.74 13.98 7.73
C ARG A 164 -10.56 12.70 7.66
N GLY A 165 -9.91 11.54 7.52
CA GLY A 165 -10.60 10.24 7.46
C GLY A 165 -11.31 9.92 8.77
N LYS A 166 -12.56 9.41 8.69
CA LYS A 166 -13.37 9.01 9.85
C LYS A 166 -13.66 7.53 9.90
N ARG A 167 -14.01 6.93 8.78
CA ARG A 167 -14.32 5.50 8.67
C ARG A 167 -14.02 5.00 7.27
N MET A 168 -13.77 3.70 7.15
CA MET A 168 -13.54 3.04 5.87
C MET A 168 -14.08 1.62 5.89
N LYS A 169 -14.72 1.21 4.78
CA LYS A 169 -15.26 -0.14 4.63
C LYS A 169 -14.88 -0.73 3.27
N PHE A 170 -14.50 -2.00 3.27
CA PHE A 170 -14.23 -2.80 2.08
C PHE A 170 -15.29 -3.88 1.93
N GLU A 171 -15.84 -4.01 0.73
CA GLU A 171 -16.87 -4.98 0.40
C GLU A 171 -16.53 -5.71 -0.90
N ALA A 172 -16.76 -7.01 -0.95
CA ALA A 172 -16.74 -7.80 -2.17
C ALA A 172 -18.17 -7.91 -2.72
N LEU A 173 -18.35 -7.47 -3.95
CA LEU A 173 -19.60 -7.63 -4.71
C LEU A 173 -19.37 -8.78 -5.68
N TYR A 174 -19.97 -9.92 -5.40
CA TYR A 174 -19.77 -11.14 -6.18
C TYR A 174 -20.63 -11.18 -7.45
N PRO A 175 -20.19 -11.89 -8.51
CA PRO A 175 -20.94 -12.01 -9.76
C PRO A 175 -22.34 -12.61 -9.59
N ASN A 176 -22.59 -13.36 -8.55
CA ASN A 176 -23.89 -13.93 -8.22
C ASN A 176 -24.86 -12.94 -7.53
N GLY A 177 -24.46 -11.67 -7.38
CA GLY A 177 -25.23 -10.60 -6.75
C GLY A 177 -25.11 -10.54 -5.22
N THR A 178 -24.38 -11.43 -4.58
CA THR A 178 -24.17 -11.35 -3.13
C THR A 178 -23.06 -10.34 -2.79
N THR A 179 -23.11 -9.79 -1.58
CA THR A 179 -22.11 -8.85 -1.05
C THR A 179 -21.59 -9.36 0.28
N GLU A 180 -20.29 -9.22 0.49
CA GLU A 180 -19.61 -9.58 1.72
C GLU A 180 -18.76 -8.43 2.22
N VAL A 181 -18.83 -8.11 3.52
CA VAL A 181 -17.91 -7.14 4.15
C VAL A 181 -16.55 -7.83 4.39
N LEU A 182 -15.52 -7.32 3.74
CA LEU A 182 -14.14 -7.81 3.88
C LEU A 182 -13.43 -7.17 5.09
N LEU A 183 -13.67 -5.90 5.31
CA LEU A 183 -13.14 -5.13 6.44
C LEU A 183 -14.07 -3.95 6.73
N ASN A 184 -14.32 -3.69 8.00
CA ASN A 184 -14.99 -2.46 8.45
C ASN A 184 -14.15 -1.78 9.52
N VAL A 185 -13.74 -0.54 9.26
CA VAL A 185 -13.03 0.35 10.17
C VAL A 185 -13.98 1.51 10.52
N PRO A 186 -14.81 1.36 11.57
CA PRO A 186 -15.84 2.35 11.90
C PRO A 186 -15.27 3.64 12.49
N GLN A 187 -14.04 3.58 13.04
CA GLN A 187 -13.29 4.72 13.56
C GLN A 187 -11.87 4.64 13.00
N TYR A 188 -11.61 5.42 11.94
CA TYR A 188 -10.29 5.50 11.35
C TYR A 188 -9.39 6.41 12.17
N ASP A 189 -8.19 5.94 12.48
CA ASP A 189 -7.13 6.73 13.10
C ASP A 189 -5.99 6.94 12.10
N PHE A 190 -5.67 8.20 11.80
CA PHE A 190 -4.57 8.57 10.91
C PHE A 190 -3.21 8.01 11.37
N ASN A 191 -3.02 7.84 12.68
CA ASN A 191 -1.79 7.28 13.24
C ASN A 191 -1.77 5.75 13.23
N TRP A 192 -2.87 5.10 12.86
CA TRP A 192 -3.01 3.64 12.80
C TRP A 192 -3.32 3.17 11.37
N GLN A 193 -2.29 3.13 10.52
CA GLN A 193 -2.42 2.76 9.11
C GLN A 193 -1.96 1.32 8.84
N SER A 194 -2.41 0.39 9.66
CA SER A 194 -2.00 -1.01 9.60
C SER A 194 -2.61 -1.76 8.42
N GLN A 195 -1.86 -2.73 7.91
CA GLN A 195 -2.37 -3.76 7.01
C GLN A 195 -3.16 -4.78 7.81
N TYR A 196 -4.34 -5.12 7.33
CA TYR A 196 -5.20 -6.13 7.94
C TYR A 196 -5.12 -7.42 7.14
N ARG A 197 -4.42 -8.40 7.70
CA ARG A 197 -4.37 -9.75 7.15
C ARG A 197 -5.63 -10.50 7.55
N LEU A 198 -6.30 -11.09 6.56
CA LEU A 198 -7.47 -11.92 6.81
C LEU A 198 -7.05 -13.19 7.56
N ALA A 199 -7.85 -13.60 8.54
CA ALA A 199 -7.58 -14.82 9.31
C ALA A 199 -7.53 -16.06 8.41
N GLN A 200 -8.31 -16.04 7.34
CA GLN A 200 -8.23 -16.99 6.23
C GLN A 200 -8.32 -16.24 4.90
N PRO A 201 -7.49 -16.58 3.92
CA PRO A 201 -7.57 -15.98 2.59
C PRO A 201 -8.97 -16.15 2.00
N ARG A 202 -9.47 -15.10 1.33
CA ARG A 202 -10.79 -15.11 0.71
C ARG A 202 -10.67 -15.33 -0.79
N ARG A 203 -11.35 -16.35 -1.32
CA ARG A 203 -11.47 -16.53 -2.76
C ARG A 203 -12.43 -15.49 -3.34
N LEU A 204 -11.96 -14.75 -4.31
CA LEU A 204 -12.74 -13.82 -5.11
C LEU A 204 -12.89 -14.40 -6.52
N PRO A 205 -14.08 -14.90 -6.90
CA PRO A 205 -14.34 -15.37 -8.26
C PRO A 205 -14.06 -14.30 -9.31
N ALA A 206 -13.76 -14.72 -10.53
CA ALA A 206 -13.60 -13.82 -11.67
C ALA A 206 -14.79 -12.87 -11.79
N GLY A 207 -14.55 -11.59 -12.02
CA GLY A 207 -15.59 -10.56 -12.10
C GLY A 207 -16.07 -10.01 -10.76
N THR A 208 -15.55 -10.48 -9.61
CA THR A 208 -15.84 -9.85 -8.32
C THR A 208 -15.33 -8.41 -8.30
N VAL A 209 -16.19 -7.49 -7.87
CA VAL A 209 -15.82 -6.09 -7.66
C VAL A 209 -15.49 -5.87 -6.19
N VAL A 210 -14.34 -5.30 -5.90
CA VAL A 210 -14.01 -4.81 -4.56
C VAL A 210 -14.37 -3.32 -4.51
N ARG A 211 -15.34 -2.99 -3.68
CA ARG A 211 -15.78 -1.62 -3.40
C ARG A 211 -15.20 -1.15 -2.08
N VAL A 212 -14.74 0.08 -2.07
CA VAL A 212 -14.23 0.75 -0.87
C VAL A 212 -15.00 2.04 -0.67
N SER A 213 -15.64 2.20 0.47
CA SER A 213 -16.30 3.44 0.88
C SER A 213 -15.56 4.06 2.06
N GLY A 214 -15.36 5.37 2.00
CA GLY A 214 -14.73 6.16 3.05
C GLY A 214 -15.55 7.42 3.37
N ALA A 215 -15.55 7.84 4.63
CA ALA A 215 -16.14 9.10 5.06
C ALA A 215 -15.09 10.01 5.69
N PHE A 216 -15.32 11.33 5.52
CA PHE A 216 -14.44 12.40 5.98
C PHE A 216 -15.22 13.37 6.86
#